data_d673a768a74a531294fe435ee35de6e9
#
_entry.id   d673a768a74a531294fe435ee35de6e9
#
_cell.length_a   1.000
_cell.length_b   1.000
_cell.length_c   1.000
_cell.angle_alpha   90.00
_cell.angle_beta   90.00
_cell.angle_gamma   90.00
#
_symmetry.space_group_name_H-M   'P 1'
#
loop_
_entity.id
_entity.type
_entity.pdbx_description
1 polymer ?
#
loop_
_entity_poly.entity_id
_entity_poly.type
_entity_poly.pdbx_seq_one_letter_code
_entity_poly.pdbx_strand_id
1 'polypeptide(L)'
;MIILLGSTGYVGQVFQKQLTERSVEWEPLSGRQFTFADKAALVEVLESKKASFLVNCAGYTGMPNVDACELYKGNCLDGNATLPSVIREVCVELGIGWGHVSSGCIFAGERPGGGGWREDDAPNFSFRQPPCSFYSGTKALGEEVLGWQEADRGAEWPAWEHESEPKGYVWRLRIPFNENDGPRNYLSKLQRYENLLQARNALSHLEDFVEACWSCVEKEVPYGIYNVTNPGSVTTSDVVELILKYGVNNKDYRFFDNEEEFMSKAAKAPRSNCVLDTAKLQSVGIHMRSVQEALDWSLKNWK
;
A
#
# COMPACT_ATOMS: atom_id res chain seq x y z
N MET A 1 -3.60 5.19 -23.12
CA MET A 1 -2.63 4.17 -22.68
C MET A 1 -2.32 4.35 -21.19
N ILE A 2 -2.24 3.27 -20.41
CA ILE A 2 -1.86 3.27 -19.00
C ILE A 2 -0.35 3.10 -18.87
N ILE A 3 0.30 3.94 -18.07
CA ILE A 3 1.71 3.75 -17.72
C ILE A 3 1.79 3.11 -16.34
N LEU A 4 2.47 1.96 -16.23
CA LEU A 4 2.63 1.20 -14.99
C LEU A 4 4.05 1.28 -14.47
N LEU A 5 4.27 2.08 -13.44
CA LEU A 5 5.55 2.20 -12.74
C LEU A 5 5.66 1.14 -11.64
N GLY A 6 6.79 0.42 -11.61
CA GLY A 6 7.00 -0.67 -10.65
C GLY A 6 6.32 -2.00 -11.05
N SER A 7 6.09 -2.23 -12.35
CA SER A 7 5.42 -3.41 -12.92
C SER A 7 6.03 -4.75 -12.49
N THR A 8 7.35 -4.81 -12.23
CA THR A 8 8.04 -6.03 -11.79
C THR A 8 7.96 -6.30 -10.29
N GLY A 9 7.39 -5.36 -9.51
CA GLY A 9 7.18 -5.51 -8.07
C GLY A 9 6.01 -6.44 -7.74
N TYR A 10 5.87 -6.80 -6.45
CA TYR A 10 4.86 -7.74 -5.95
C TYR A 10 3.42 -7.32 -6.29
N VAL A 11 3.09 -6.04 -6.12
CA VAL A 11 1.78 -5.47 -6.51
C VAL A 11 1.71 -5.22 -8.02
N GLY A 12 2.79 -4.68 -8.60
CA GLY A 12 2.84 -4.32 -10.02
C GLY A 12 2.64 -5.52 -10.97
N GLN A 13 3.12 -6.71 -10.60
CA GLN A 13 2.89 -7.93 -11.38
C GLN A 13 1.40 -8.30 -11.46
N VAL A 14 0.63 -8.06 -10.40
CA VAL A 14 -0.83 -8.31 -10.41
C VAL A 14 -1.55 -7.26 -11.26
N PHE A 15 -1.15 -5.98 -11.19
CA PHE A 15 -1.66 -4.96 -12.12
C PHE A 15 -1.36 -5.33 -13.57
N GLN A 16 -0.13 -5.70 -13.88
CA GLN A 16 0.28 -6.14 -15.22
C GLN A 16 -0.61 -7.28 -15.74
N LYS A 17 -0.84 -8.31 -14.90
CA LYS A 17 -1.70 -9.44 -15.23
C LYS A 17 -3.13 -8.98 -15.51
N GLN A 18 -3.74 -8.25 -14.59
CA GLN A 18 -5.15 -7.84 -14.73
C GLN A 18 -5.38 -6.87 -15.89
N LEU A 19 -4.50 -5.90 -16.13
CA LEU A 19 -4.60 -5.00 -17.28
C LEU A 19 -4.53 -5.77 -18.60
N THR A 20 -3.63 -6.76 -18.68
CA THR A 20 -3.49 -7.63 -19.88
C THR A 20 -4.74 -8.49 -20.09
N GLU A 21 -5.26 -9.14 -19.04
CA GLU A 21 -6.46 -9.99 -19.10
C GLU A 21 -7.71 -9.19 -19.51
N ARG A 22 -7.78 -7.91 -19.15
CA ARG A 22 -8.86 -6.97 -19.54
C ARG A 22 -8.66 -6.32 -20.90
N SER A 23 -7.55 -6.64 -21.60
CA SER A 23 -7.17 -6.01 -22.87
C SER A 23 -7.04 -4.47 -22.77
N VAL A 24 -6.68 -3.96 -21.59
CA VAL A 24 -6.36 -2.55 -21.40
C VAL A 24 -4.95 -2.30 -21.95
N GLU A 25 -4.80 -1.27 -22.77
CA GLU A 25 -3.49 -0.88 -23.31
C GLU A 25 -2.62 -0.28 -22.21
N TRP A 26 -1.48 -0.91 -21.92
CA TRP A 26 -0.54 -0.48 -20.89
C TRP A 26 0.91 -0.70 -21.29
N GLU A 27 1.82 0.10 -20.71
CA GLU A 27 3.26 -0.08 -20.86
C GLU A 27 3.98 0.07 -19.51
N PRO A 28 5.06 -0.72 -19.27
CA PRO A 28 5.87 -0.57 -18.09
C PRO A 28 6.75 0.68 -18.19
N LEU A 29 6.91 1.38 -17.07
CA LEU A 29 7.97 2.36 -16.88
C LEU A 29 8.91 1.87 -15.80
N SER A 30 10.18 1.65 -16.15
CA SER A 30 11.19 1.18 -15.21
C SER A 30 11.96 2.35 -14.60
N GLY A 31 12.31 2.26 -13.32
CA GLY A 31 13.18 3.24 -12.66
C GLY A 31 14.62 3.29 -13.23
N ARG A 32 14.94 2.49 -14.26
CA ARG A 32 16.19 2.61 -15.03
C ARG A 32 16.08 3.63 -16.17
N GLN A 33 14.88 4.04 -16.54
CA GLN A 33 14.60 4.97 -17.64
C GLN A 33 14.64 6.43 -17.19
N PHE A 34 14.45 6.70 -15.91
CA PHE A 34 14.59 8.04 -15.34
C PHE A 34 14.97 7.95 -13.85
N THR A 35 15.60 9.00 -13.33
CA THR A 35 15.81 9.14 -11.89
C THR A 35 14.52 9.66 -11.22
N PHE A 36 14.25 9.26 -9.99
CA PHE A 36 13.01 9.64 -9.26
C PHE A 36 12.78 11.16 -9.17
N ALA A 37 13.81 11.97 -9.32
CA ALA A 37 13.72 13.43 -9.29
C ALA A 37 13.70 14.09 -10.68
N ASP A 38 13.78 13.30 -11.76
CA ASP A 38 13.84 13.84 -13.12
C ASP A 38 12.44 14.04 -13.71
N LYS A 39 11.85 15.19 -13.35
CA LYS A 39 10.54 15.63 -13.83
C LYS A 39 10.49 15.72 -15.35
N ALA A 40 11.53 16.29 -15.99
CA ALA A 40 11.56 16.50 -17.43
C ALA A 40 11.54 15.17 -18.21
N ALA A 41 12.33 14.19 -17.74
CA ALA A 41 12.32 12.86 -18.34
C ALA A 41 10.95 12.15 -18.19
N LEU A 42 10.27 12.33 -17.07
CA LEU A 42 8.94 11.77 -16.89
C LEU A 42 7.90 12.44 -17.82
N VAL A 43 7.95 13.76 -17.98
CA VAL A 43 7.09 14.49 -18.95
C VAL A 43 7.30 13.93 -20.34
N GLU A 44 8.54 13.87 -20.83
CA GLU A 44 8.87 13.36 -22.18
C GLU A 44 8.32 11.94 -22.42
N VAL A 45 8.49 11.06 -21.43
CA VAL A 45 7.99 9.68 -21.54
C VAL A 45 6.47 9.65 -21.61
N LEU A 46 5.76 10.36 -20.74
CA LEU A 46 4.30 10.34 -20.70
C LEU A 46 3.68 10.94 -21.96
N GLU A 47 4.25 12.04 -22.48
CA GLU A 47 3.80 12.67 -23.74
C GLU A 47 4.07 11.76 -24.94
N SER A 48 5.31 11.24 -25.08
CA SER A 48 5.69 10.37 -26.21
C SER A 48 4.80 9.12 -26.30
N LYS A 49 4.37 8.60 -25.15
CA LYS A 49 3.50 7.42 -25.06
C LYS A 49 2.00 7.76 -25.08
N LYS A 50 1.63 9.05 -25.16
CA LYS A 50 0.24 9.52 -25.07
C LYS A 50 -0.48 8.90 -23.86
N ALA A 51 0.16 8.96 -22.71
CA ALA A 51 -0.38 8.42 -21.46
C ALA A 51 -1.71 9.12 -21.12
N SER A 52 -2.71 8.33 -20.72
CA SER A 52 -3.98 8.84 -20.20
C SER A 52 -4.10 8.67 -18.69
N PHE A 53 -3.33 7.75 -18.11
CA PHE A 53 -3.30 7.49 -16.67
C PHE A 53 -1.97 6.85 -16.27
N LEU A 54 -1.46 7.18 -15.08
CA LEU A 54 -0.25 6.58 -14.51
C LEU A 54 -0.59 5.81 -13.23
N VAL A 55 -0.20 4.53 -13.16
CA VAL A 55 -0.28 3.72 -11.94
C VAL A 55 1.12 3.59 -11.33
N ASN A 56 1.30 4.07 -10.10
CA ASN A 56 2.55 3.95 -9.37
C ASN A 56 2.49 2.83 -8.31
N CYS A 57 3.10 1.69 -8.63
CA CYS A 57 3.37 0.59 -7.70
C CYS A 57 4.82 0.59 -7.20
N ALA A 58 5.64 1.56 -7.63
CA ALA A 58 7.01 1.67 -7.16
C ALA A 58 7.07 2.31 -5.77
N GLY A 59 8.10 1.94 -5.04
CA GLY A 59 8.41 2.45 -3.71
C GLY A 59 9.56 1.66 -3.10
N TYR A 60 10.12 2.16 -2.02
CA TYR A 60 11.22 1.50 -1.32
C TYR A 60 10.72 0.87 -0.01
N THR A 61 10.81 -0.44 0.11
CA THR A 61 10.37 -1.20 1.30
C THR A 61 11.52 -1.85 2.06
N GLY A 62 12.78 -1.57 1.66
CA GLY A 62 13.96 -2.22 2.21
C GLY A 62 14.13 -3.69 1.77
N MET A 63 15.36 -4.18 1.92
CA MET A 63 15.72 -5.57 1.70
C MET A 63 16.60 -6.04 2.87
N PRO A 64 16.32 -7.15 3.56
CA PRO A 64 15.26 -8.13 3.29
C PRO A 64 13.86 -7.69 3.79
N ASN A 65 13.76 -6.66 4.61
CA ASN A 65 12.54 -6.13 5.19
C ASN A 65 12.66 -4.62 5.50
N VAL A 66 11.64 -4.04 6.12
CA VAL A 66 11.57 -2.60 6.42
C VAL A 66 12.66 -2.08 7.36
N ASP A 67 13.36 -2.93 8.11
CA ASP A 67 14.48 -2.51 8.98
C ASP A 67 15.63 -1.92 8.16
N ALA A 68 15.79 -2.32 6.88
CA ALA A 68 16.78 -1.72 5.99
C ALA A 68 16.48 -0.24 5.69
N CYS A 69 15.25 0.23 5.86
CA CYS A 69 14.89 1.63 5.70
C CYS A 69 15.55 2.52 6.76
N GLU A 70 15.87 1.99 7.94
CA GLU A 70 16.61 2.71 8.97
C GLU A 70 18.06 2.99 8.57
N LEU A 71 18.62 2.19 7.65
CA LEU A 71 19.98 2.32 7.15
C LEU A 71 20.04 3.10 5.82
N TYR A 72 19.07 2.90 4.95
CA TYR A 72 19.05 3.47 3.60
C TYR A 72 17.98 4.56 3.48
N LYS A 73 18.07 5.57 4.35
CA LYS A 73 17.08 6.64 4.50
C LYS A 73 16.86 7.46 3.23
N GLY A 74 17.93 7.76 2.48
CA GLY A 74 17.84 8.46 1.19
C GLY A 74 16.96 7.69 0.19
N ASN A 75 17.28 6.42 -0.04
CA ASN A 75 16.48 5.57 -0.97
C ASN A 75 15.01 5.47 -0.53
N CYS A 76 14.77 5.47 0.78
CA CYS A 76 13.43 5.40 1.33
C CYS A 76 12.65 6.71 1.08
N LEU A 77 13.29 7.87 1.26
CA LEU A 77 12.71 9.19 0.93
C LEU A 77 12.46 9.30 -0.58
N ASP A 78 13.43 8.95 -1.39
CA ASP A 78 13.33 9.05 -2.85
C ASP A 78 12.16 8.22 -3.39
N GLY A 79 12.06 6.95 -2.97
CA GLY A 79 11.02 6.06 -3.47
C GLY A 79 9.63 6.31 -2.88
N ASN A 80 9.52 6.81 -1.66
CA ASN A 80 8.25 6.89 -0.94
C ASN A 80 7.69 8.30 -0.80
N ALA A 81 8.50 9.35 -1.00
CA ALA A 81 8.08 10.74 -0.91
C ALA A 81 8.42 11.55 -2.17
N THR A 82 9.68 11.55 -2.62
CA THR A 82 10.09 12.34 -3.81
C THR A 82 9.40 11.85 -5.08
N LEU A 83 9.40 10.53 -5.32
CA LEU A 83 8.75 9.97 -6.51
C LEU A 83 7.24 10.27 -6.59
N PRO A 84 6.43 10.07 -5.53
CA PRO A 84 5.02 10.48 -5.56
C PRO A 84 4.81 11.95 -5.85
N SER A 85 5.65 12.86 -5.28
CA SER A 85 5.59 14.30 -5.55
C SER A 85 5.79 14.60 -7.03
N VAL A 86 6.85 14.06 -7.62
CA VAL A 86 7.16 14.26 -9.05
C VAL A 86 6.04 13.72 -9.95
N ILE A 87 5.50 12.55 -9.63
CA ILE A 87 4.37 11.98 -10.38
C ILE A 87 3.16 12.92 -10.33
N ARG A 88 2.79 13.41 -9.14
CA ARG A 88 1.68 14.36 -9.00
C ARG A 88 1.90 15.61 -9.84
N GLU A 89 3.07 16.24 -9.70
CA GLU A 89 3.39 17.47 -10.44
C GLU A 89 3.30 17.27 -11.95
N VAL A 90 3.89 16.20 -12.47
CA VAL A 90 3.86 15.90 -13.91
C VAL A 90 2.44 15.56 -14.39
N CYS A 91 1.70 14.74 -13.65
CA CYS A 91 0.34 14.39 -14.04
C CYS A 91 -0.61 15.61 -14.00
N VAL A 92 -0.44 16.52 -13.04
CA VAL A 92 -1.18 17.80 -13.01
C VAL A 92 -0.82 18.67 -14.21
N GLU A 93 0.48 18.81 -14.52
CA GLU A 93 0.95 19.58 -15.67
C GLU A 93 0.39 19.06 -17.00
N LEU A 94 0.34 17.75 -17.17
CA LEU A 94 -0.17 17.08 -18.38
C LEU A 94 -1.69 16.87 -18.39
N GLY A 95 -2.39 17.16 -17.29
CA GLY A 95 -3.83 16.99 -17.17
C GLY A 95 -4.29 15.51 -17.14
N ILE A 96 -3.40 14.56 -16.82
CA ILE A 96 -3.70 13.12 -16.77
C ILE A 96 -3.97 12.65 -15.34
N GLY A 97 -4.77 11.59 -15.21
CA GLY A 97 -5.03 10.95 -13.91
C GLY A 97 -3.87 10.08 -13.43
N TRP A 98 -3.79 9.84 -12.12
CA TRP A 98 -2.81 8.94 -11.54
C TRP A 98 -3.39 8.14 -10.37
N GLY A 99 -2.76 6.99 -10.06
CA GLY A 99 -3.04 6.18 -8.88
C GLY A 99 -1.74 5.77 -8.19
N HIS A 100 -1.65 5.99 -6.87
CA HIS A 100 -0.47 5.66 -6.07
C HIS A 100 -0.77 4.58 -5.02
N VAL A 101 -0.01 3.49 -5.04
CA VAL A 101 -0.06 2.45 -4.02
C VAL A 101 0.66 2.93 -2.77
N SER A 102 -0.12 3.33 -1.78
CA SER A 102 0.35 3.69 -0.44
C SER A 102 0.20 2.52 0.53
N SER A 103 0.31 2.78 1.82
CA SER A 103 0.26 1.75 2.85
C SER A 103 -0.42 2.23 4.11
N GLY A 104 -1.27 1.39 4.71
CA GLY A 104 -1.81 1.61 6.05
C GLY A 104 -0.77 1.56 7.18
N CYS A 105 0.52 1.35 6.86
CA CYS A 105 1.59 1.37 7.87
C CYS A 105 1.81 2.74 8.53
N ILE A 106 1.09 3.76 8.12
CA ILE A 106 1.06 5.09 8.73
C ILE A 106 0.18 5.15 9.98
N PHE A 107 -0.50 4.06 10.28
CA PHE A 107 -1.34 3.91 11.47
C PHE A 107 -0.85 2.79 12.39
N ALA A 108 -1.18 2.89 13.66
CA ALA A 108 -1.00 1.85 14.68
C ALA A 108 -2.28 1.69 15.50
N GLY A 109 -2.61 0.43 15.85
CA GLY A 109 -3.79 0.09 16.65
C GLY A 109 -5.13 0.29 15.92
N GLU A 110 -6.13 0.57 16.70
CA GLU A 110 -7.50 0.90 16.28
C GLU A 110 -7.80 2.36 16.61
N ARG A 111 -8.86 2.92 16.00
CA ARG A 111 -9.31 4.27 16.33
C ARG A 111 -9.71 4.38 17.81
N PRO A 112 -9.54 5.55 18.44
CA PRO A 112 -10.14 5.84 19.73
C PRO A 112 -11.66 5.59 19.66
N GLY A 113 -12.16 4.75 20.55
CA GLY A 113 -13.56 4.32 20.52
C GLY A 113 -13.84 3.05 19.72
N GLY A 114 -12.81 2.45 19.13
CA GLY A 114 -12.87 1.18 18.37
C GLY A 114 -13.08 1.36 16.87
N GLY A 115 -12.83 0.26 16.14
CA GLY A 115 -12.93 0.22 14.68
C GLY A 115 -11.65 0.60 13.94
N GLY A 116 -11.70 0.53 12.62
CA GLY A 116 -10.55 0.82 11.76
C GLY A 116 -10.31 2.31 11.53
N TRP A 117 -9.06 2.66 11.23
CA TRP A 117 -8.67 4.00 10.81
C TRP A 117 -9.28 4.33 9.46
N ARG A 118 -9.83 5.52 9.34
CA ARG A 118 -10.47 6.04 8.13
C ARG A 118 -9.50 6.86 7.29
N GLU A 119 -9.91 7.17 6.08
CA GLU A 119 -9.11 7.93 5.13
C GLU A 119 -8.83 9.38 5.59
N ASP A 120 -9.76 9.97 6.32
CA ASP A 120 -9.71 11.33 6.90
C ASP A 120 -9.01 11.41 8.26
N ASP A 121 -8.67 10.28 8.88
CA ASP A 121 -7.92 10.27 10.14
C ASP A 121 -6.46 10.71 9.92
N ALA A 122 -5.93 11.51 10.84
CA ALA A 122 -4.51 11.86 10.83
C ALA A 122 -3.64 10.63 11.17
N PRO A 123 -2.55 10.37 10.42
CA PRO A 123 -1.63 9.29 10.72
C PRO A 123 -1.06 9.39 12.13
N ASN A 124 -1.19 8.31 12.92
CA ASN A 124 -0.68 8.24 14.29
C ASN A 124 0.62 7.43 14.41
N PHE A 125 1.21 7.02 13.29
CA PHE A 125 2.47 6.28 13.22
C PHE A 125 3.34 6.87 12.10
N SER A 126 3.83 8.10 12.31
CA SER A 126 4.51 8.93 11.32
C SER A 126 5.61 9.78 11.96
N PHE A 127 6.39 10.51 11.17
CA PHE A 127 7.39 11.45 11.70
C PHE A 127 6.77 12.57 12.56
N ARG A 128 5.51 12.91 12.31
CA ARG A 128 4.78 13.91 13.09
C ARG A 128 4.24 13.37 14.41
N GLN A 129 4.09 12.04 14.51
CA GLN A 129 3.63 11.35 15.71
C GLN A 129 4.48 10.09 15.95
N PRO A 130 5.66 10.26 16.55
CA PRO A 130 6.52 9.14 16.94
C PRO A 130 5.95 8.36 18.14
N PRO A 131 6.36 7.08 18.34
CA PRO A 131 7.37 6.39 17.54
C PRO A 131 6.86 5.88 16.21
N CYS A 132 7.71 5.83 15.17
CA CYS A 132 7.41 5.17 13.91
C CYS A 132 8.69 4.58 13.30
N SER A 133 8.54 3.65 12.35
CA SER A 133 9.65 3.24 11.49
C SER A 133 9.94 4.34 10.46
N PHE A 134 11.18 4.42 9.97
CA PHE A 134 11.51 5.35 8.90
C PHE A 134 10.67 5.09 7.64
N TYR A 135 10.40 3.81 7.35
CA TYR A 135 9.47 3.43 6.28
C TYR A 135 8.10 4.07 6.44
N SER A 136 7.48 3.92 7.61
CA SER A 136 6.14 4.47 7.89
C SER A 136 6.12 5.99 7.81
N GLY A 137 7.15 6.63 8.37
CA GLY A 137 7.31 8.09 8.27
C GLY A 137 7.41 8.58 6.83
N THR A 138 8.18 7.89 5.96
CA THR A 138 8.28 8.27 4.55
C THR A 138 7.01 7.97 3.75
N LYS A 139 6.24 6.93 4.09
CA LYS A 139 4.93 6.68 3.46
C LYS A 139 3.91 7.74 3.85
N ALA A 140 3.89 8.19 5.11
CA ALA A 140 3.04 9.30 5.54
C ALA A 140 3.42 10.61 4.83
N LEU A 141 4.72 10.92 4.74
CA LEU A 141 5.21 12.07 3.99
C LEU A 141 4.85 11.98 2.50
N GLY A 142 4.90 10.77 1.92
CA GLY A 142 4.46 10.52 0.55
C GLY A 142 2.99 10.88 0.32
N GLU A 143 2.11 10.60 1.27
CA GLU A 143 0.71 11.02 1.18
C GLU A 143 0.53 12.54 1.40
N GLU A 144 1.34 13.15 2.27
CA GLU A 144 1.32 14.61 2.48
C GLU A 144 1.67 15.37 1.18
N VAL A 145 2.74 14.97 0.47
CA VAL A 145 3.15 15.65 -0.78
C VAL A 145 2.16 15.44 -1.93
N LEU A 146 1.26 14.47 -1.81
CA LEU A 146 0.16 14.28 -2.75
C LEU A 146 -1.02 15.25 -2.49
N GLY A 147 -1.02 15.97 -1.37
CA GLY A 147 -1.93 17.10 -1.09
C GLY A 147 -3.34 16.73 -0.62
N TRP A 148 -3.65 15.44 -0.45
CA TRP A 148 -5.01 15.03 -0.04
C TRP A 148 -5.32 15.24 1.45
N GLN A 149 -4.30 15.23 2.31
CA GLN A 149 -4.51 15.40 3.76
C GLN A 149 -4.82 16.85 4.16
N GLU A 150 -4.51 17.81 3.31
CA GLU A 150 -4.69 19.24 3.60
C GLU A 150 -6.11 19.72 3.27
N ALA A 151 -6.72 19.19 2.22
CA ALA A 151 -8.07 19.52 1.82
C ALA A 151 -9.12 19.18 2.89
N ASP A 152 -8.91 18.10 3.65
CA ASP A 152 -9.85 17.63 4.68
C ASP A 152 -9.67 18.33 6.05
N ARG A 153 -8.57 19.08 6.26
CA ARG A 153 -8.26 19.70 7.58
C ARG A 153 -8.83 21.09 7.79
N GLY A 154 -9.53 21.67 6.81
CA GLY A 154 -10.08 23.03 6.91
C GLY A 154 -9.01 24.09 7.13
N ALA A 155 -7.76 23.82 6.85
CA ALA A 155 -6.69 24.81 6.88
C ALA A 155 -6.90 25.77 5.71
N GLU A 156 -7.04 27.06 6.02
CA GLU A 156 -6.89 28.14 5.05
C GLU A 156 -5.42 28.19 4.59
N TRP A 157 -5.00 27.22 3.79
CA TRP A 157 -3.78 27.38 3.01
C TRP A 157 -4.07 28.45 1.95
N PRO A 158 -3.11 29.38 1.71
CA PRO A 158 -3.24 30.24 0.56
C PRO A 158 -3.45 29.32 -0.64
N ALA A 159 -4.57 29.48 -1.33
CA ALA A 159 -4.85 28.77 -2.56
C ALA A 159 -3.63 28.99 -3.46
N TRP A 160 -2.76 27.99 -3.55
CA TRP A 160 -1.79 27.95 -4.62
C TRP A 160 -2.65 27.92 -5.87
N GLU A 161 -2.53 28.94 -6.68
CA GLU A 161 -3.31 29.19 -7.89
C GLU A 161 -3.10 28.07 -8.93
N HIS A 162 -3.46 26.85 -8.56
CA HIS A 162 -3.54 25.73 -9.49
C HIS A 162 -5.01 25.42 -9.72
N GLU A 163 -5.50 25.91 -10.85
CA GLU A 163 -6.88 25.84 -11.33
C GLU A 163 -7.45 24.41 -11.51
N SER A 164 -6.76 23.35 -11.13
CA SER A 164 -7.25 21.99 -11.25
C SER A 164 -7.05 21.16 -9.98
N GLU A 165 -8.14 20.63 -9.44
CA GLU A 165 -8.08 19.60 -8.40
C GLU A 165 -7.21 18.42 -8.87
N PRO A 166 -6.34 17.86 -8.00
CA PRO A 166 -5.49 16.75 -8.38
C PRO A 166 -6.33 15.53 -8.78
N LYS A 167 -6.18 15.06 -10.02
CA LYS A 167 -6.87 13.88 -10.55
C LYS A 167 -6.16 12.60 -10.16
N GLY A 168 -6.15 12.25 -8.86
CA GLY A 168 -5.37 11.12 -8.38
C GLY A 168 -6.04 10.30 -7.29
N TYR A 169 -5.66 9.03 -7.25
CA TYR A 169 -6.03 8.10 -6.19
C TYR A 169 -4.82 7.78 -5.32
N VAL A 170 -5.03 7.64 -4.01
CA VAL A 170 -4.09 7.03 -3.07
C VAL A 170 -4.74 5.76 -2.54
N TRP A 171 -4.19 4.60 -2.88
CA TRP A 171 -4.70 3.31 -2.44
C TRP A 171 -3.84 2.75 -1.32
N ARG A 172 -4.35 2.77 -0.08
CA ARG A 172 -3.67 2.23 1.08
C ARG A 172 -3.80 0.71 1.14
N LEU A 173 -2.72 0.03 0.87
CA LEU A 173 -2.54 -1.41 1.00
C LEU A 173 -2.18 -1.76 2.45
N ARG A 174 -2.55 -2.96 2.94
CA ARG A 174 -2.06 -3.47 4.22
C ARG A 174 -1.68 -4.94 4.14
N ILE A 175 -0.45 -5.25 4.57
CA ILE A 175 0.09 -6.63 4.69
C ILE A 175 -0.40 -7.54 3.56
N PRO A 176 0.15 -7.43 2.35
CA PRO A 176 -0.35 -8.14 1.18
C PRO A 176 -0.10 -9.65 1.25
N PHE A 177 -1.06 -10.41 0.77
CA PHE A 177 -1.00 -11.86 0.66
C PHE A 177 -1.75 -12.36 -0.57
N ASN A 178 -1.46 -13.59 -0.98
CA ASN A 178 -2.24 -14.38 -1.95
C ASN A 178 -1.94 -15.88 -1.77
N GLU A 179 -2.41 -16.71 -2.67
CA GLU A 179 -2.26 -18.17 -2.65
C GLU A 179 -0.88 -18.68 -3.11
N ASN A 180 0.00 -17.82 -3.60
CA ASN A 180 1.29 -18.22 -4.18
C ASN A 180 2.42 -18.05 -3.16
N ASP A 181 3.22 -19.11 -2.97
CA ASP A 181 4.40 -19.00 -2.09
C ASP A 181 5.40 -17.96 -2.62
N GLY A 182 5.91 -17.14 -1.72
CA GLY A 182 6.85 -16.09 -2.11
C GLY A 182 7.39 -15.25 -0.95
N PRO A 183 8.57 -14.65 -1.12
CA PRO A 183 9.27 -13.96 -0.03
C PRO A 183 8.56 -12.68 0.46
N ARG A 184 7.63 -12.13 -0.33
CA ARG A 184 6.85 -10.94 0.04
C ARG A 184 5.45 -11.28 0.54
N ASN A 185 4.98 -12.52 0.33
CA ASN A 185 3.68 -12.97 0.78
C ASN A 185 3.65 -13.13 2.30
N TYR A 186 2.65 -12.53 2.95
CA TYR A 186 2.47 -12.61 4.40
C TYR A 186 2.30 -14.05 4.89
N LEU A 187 1.51 -14.86 4.20
CA LEU A 187 1.29 -16.28 4.55
C LEU A 187 2.60 -17.08 4.50
N SER A 188 3.45 -16.82 3.50
CA SER A 188 4.77 -17.43 3.40
C SER A 188 5.70 -17.04 4.53
N LYS A 189 5.67 -15.75 4.94
CA LYS A 189 6.49 -15.25 6.04
C LYS A 189 6.13 -15.91 7.36
N LEU A 190 4.84 -16.07 7.66
CA LEU A 190 4.40 -16.76 8.87
C LEU A 190 4.93 -18.21 8.93
N GLN A 191 4.95 -18.90 7.80
CA GLN A 191 5.47 -20.27 7.72
C GLN A 191 6.99 -20.35 7.93
N ARG A 192 7.74 -19.30 7.59
CA ARG A 192 9.22 -19.29 7.63
C ARG A 192 9.79 -18.73 8.93
N TYR A 193 9.12 -17.82 9.61
CA TYR A 193 9.63 -17.21 10.82
C TYR A 193 9.62 -18.19 11.99
N GLU A 194 10.68 -18.18 12.81
CA GLU A 194 10.80 -19.03 13.97
C GLU A 194 9.80 -18.66 15.06
N ASN A 195 9.74 -17.36 15.37
CA ASN A 195 8.78 -16.79 16.32
C ASN A 195 7.96 -15.70 15.64
N LEU A 196 6.70 -15.58 16.01
CA LEU A 196 5.74 -14.65 15.46
C LEU A 196 5.38 -13.57 16.50
N LEU A 197 5.11 -12.36 16.03
CA LEU A 197 4.50 -11.32 16.84
C LEU A 197 2.97 -11.49 16.80
N GLN A 198 2.34 -11.58 17.98
CA GLN A 198 0.89 -11.56 18.08
C GLN A 198 0.40 -10.13 17.88
N ALA A 199 -0.35 -9.91 16.81
CA ALA A 199 -0.86 -8.60 16.45
C ALA A 199 -2.14 -8.70 15.63
N ARG A 200 -3.04 -7.72 15.77
CA ARG A 200 -4.26 -7.59 14.95
C ARG A 200 -4.03 -6.64 13.78
N ASN A 201 -4.41 -7.06 12.58
CA ASN A 201 -4.22 -6.26 11.38
C ASN A 201 -5.39 -6.41 10.39
N ALA A 202 -5.63 -5.36 9.60
CA ALA A 202 -6.27 -5.49 8.30
C ALA A 202 -5.27 -6.11 7.31
N LEU A 203 -5.76 -6.85 6.32
CA LEU A 203 -4.93 -7.48 5.28
C LEU A 203 -5.50 -7.15 3.89
N SER A 204 -4.63 -7.16 2.86
CA SER A 204 -5.04 -7.02 1.48
C SER A 204 -4.67 -8.27 0.67
N HIS A 205 -5.67 -8.99 0.18
CA HIS A 205 -5.45 -10.00 -0.85
C HIS A 205 -5.08 -9.31 -2.16
N LEU A 206 -3.99 -9.70 -2.78
CA LEU A 206 -3.39 -8.93 -3.88
C LEU A 206 -4.31 -8.74 -5.09
N GLU A 207 -4.96 -9.81 -5.52
CA GLU A 207 -5.86 -9.76 -6.66
C GLU A 207 -7.10 -8.90 -6.36
N ASP A 208 -7.67 -9.02 -5.16
CA ASP A 208 -8.80 -8.18 -4.74
C ASP A 208 -8.39 -6.71 -4.62
N PHE A 209 -7.17 -6.45 -4.11
CA PHE A 209 -6.63 -5.10 -4.02
C PHE A 209 -6.51 -4.43 -5.38
N VAL A 210 -5.88 -5.11 -6.34
CA VAL A 210 -5.68 -4.56 -7.69
C VAL A 210 -7.02 -4.40 -8.42
N GLU A 211 -7.93 -5.36 -8.27
CA GLU A 211 -9.30 -5.27 -8.80
C GLU A 211 -10.04 -4.04 -8.27
N ALA A 212 -9.96 -3.79 -6.96
CA ALA A 212 -10.60 -2.64 -6.34
C ALA A 212 -9.95 -1.32 -6.79
N CYS A 213 -8.61 -1.26 -6.87
CA CYS A 213 -7.90 -0.09 -7.38
C CYS A 213 -8.28 0.22 -8.82
N TRP A 214 -8.32 -0.79 -9.68
CA TRP A 214 -8.70 -0.62 -11.08
C TRP A 214 -10.18 -0.26 -11.23
N SER A 215 -11.04 -0.83 -10.39
CA SER A 215 -12.46 -0.44 -10.34
C SER A 215 -12.67 1.03 -9.98
N CYS A 216 -11.78 1.64 -9.17
CA CYS A 216 -11.83 3.09 -8.94
C CYS A 216 -11.65 3.86 -10.25
N VAL A 217 -10.74 3.42 -11.10
CA VAL A 217 -10.46 4.05 -12.40
C VAL A 217 -11.58 3.80 -13.40
N GLU A 218 -12.03 2.54 -13.56
CA GLU A 218 -13.08 2.17 -14.51
C GLU A 218 -14.43 2.82 -14.22
N LYS A 219 -14.78 2.94 -12.94
CA LYS A 219 -16.04 3.54 -12.49
C LYS A 219 -15.96 5.06 -12.30
N GLU A 220 -14.77 5.63 -12.52
CA GLU A 220 -14.54 7.06 -12.34
C GLU A 220 -15.03 7.57 -10.96
N VAL A 221 -14.78 6.77 -9.89
CA VAL A 221 -15.18 7.19 -8.54
C VAL A 221 -14.43 8.47 -8.16
N PRO A 222 -14.94 9.28 -7.21
CA PRO A 222 -14.26 10.50 -6.79
C PRO A 222 -12.79 10.25 -6.45
N TYR A 223 -11.89 11.10 -6.97
CA TYR A 223 -10.47 11.05 -6.63
C TYR A 223 -10.27 11.21 -5.12
N GLY A 224 -9.17 10.68 -4.59
CA GLY A 224 -8.87 10.77 -3.16
C GLY A 224 -8.20 9.54 -2.59
N ILE A 225 -8.11 9.51 -1.26
CA ILE A 225 -7.53 8.38 -0.51
C ILE A 225 -8.60 7.31 -0.30
N TYR A 226 -8.22 6.05 -0.48
CA TYR A 226 -9.04 4.87 -0.20
C TYR A 226 -8.24 3.82 0.58
N ASN A 227 -8.80 3.32 1.66
CA ASN A 227 -8.30 2.13 2.34
C ASN A 227 -8.73 0.89 1.55
N VAL A 228 -7.79 0.24 0.87
CA VAL A 228 -8.08 -0.90 0.00
C VAL A 228 -7.58 -2.18 0.68
N THR A 229 -8.35 -2.63 1.65
CA THR A 229 -8.10 -3.89 2.38
C THR A 229 -9.35 -4.77 2.35
N ASN A 230 -9.18 -6.06 2.51
CA ASN A 230 -10.32 -6.94 2.69
C ASN A 230 -11.05 -6.57 3.99
N PRO A 231 -12.38 -6.36 3.97
CA PRO A 231 -13.16 -5.97 5.15
C PRO A 231 -12.94 -6.92 6.33
N GLY A 232 -12.76 -6.33 7.52
CA GLY A 232 -12.46 -7.04 8.76
C GLY A 232 -11.00 -6.98 9.15
N SER A 233 -10.66 -7.70 10.22
CA SER A 233 -9.30 -7.81 10.73
C SER A 233 -9.09 -9.18 11.34
N VAL A 234 -7.83 -9.63 11.38
CA VAL A 234 -7.44 -10.92 11.96
C VAL A 234 -6.21 -10.73 12.86
N THR A 235 -6.07 -11.62 13.83
CA THR A 235 -4.84 -11.74 14.60
C THR A 235 -3.85 -12.68 13.91
N THR A 236 -2.58 -12.62 14.29
CA THR A 236 -1.58 -13.56 13.78
C THR A 236 -1.96 -15.00 14.11
N SER A 237 -2.49 -15.26 15.31
CA SER A 237 -2.96 -16.59 15.72
C SER A 237 -4.12 -17.09 14.86
N ASP A 238 -5.10 -16.24 14.53
CA ASP A 238 -6.21 -16.62 13.65
C ASP A 238 -5.70 -17.13 12.29
N VAL A 239 -4.69 -16.45 11.73
CA VAL A 239 -4.09 -16.86 10.45
C VAL A 239 -3.31 -18.17 10.58
N VAL A 240 -2.57 -18.35 11.67
CA VAL A 240 -1.84 -19.59 11.95
C VAL A 240 -2.81 -20.77 12.08
N GLU A 241 -3.92 -20.59 12.81
CA GLU A 241 -4.96 -21.62 12.92
C GLU A 241 -5.52 -22.04 11.55
N LEU A 242 -5.72 -21.07 10.65
CA LEU A 242 -6.15 -21.36 9.28
C LEU A 242 -5.07 -22.10 8.48
N ILE A 243 -3.80 -21.72 8.58
CA ILE A 243 -2.67 -22.42 7.92
C ILE A 243 -2.64 -23.90 8.34
N LEU A 244 -2.78 -24.16 9.64
CA LEU A 244 -2.84 -25.53 10.19
C LEU A 244 -4.11 -26.29 9.73
N LYS A 245 -5.27 -25.64 9.80
CA LYS A 245 -6.56 -26.20 9.37
C LYS A 245 -6.55 -26.68 7.92
N TYR A 246 -5.93 -25.89 7.02
CA TYR A 246 -5.83 -26.24 5.60
C TYR A 246 -4.65 -27.16 5.26
N GLY A 247 -3.83 -27.52 6.25
CA GLY A 247 -2.69 -28.41 6.05
C GLY A 247 -1.58 -27.84 5.18
N VAL A 248 -1.53 -26.52 5.02
CA VAL A 248 -0.50 -25.83 4.23
C VAL A 248 0.87 -25.98 4.89
N ASN A 249 0.89 -26.02 6.22
CA ASN A 249 2.06 -26.28 7.05
C ASN A 249 1.61 -26.94 8.35
N ASN A 250 2.48 -27.77 8.95
CA ASN A 250 2.24 -28.45 10.23
C ASN A 250 3.27 -28.06 11.31
N LYS A 251 3.91 -26.92 11.13
CA LYS A 251 4.93 -26.39 12.03
C LYS A 251 4.35 -26.12 13.42
N ASP A 252 5.15 -26.35 14.47
CA ASP A 252 4.89 -25.84 15.81
C ASP A 252 5.20 -24.34 15.86
N TYR A 253 4.15 -23.51 15.84
CA TYR A 253 4.27 -22.06 15.81
C TYR A 253 4.52 -21.52 17.22
N ARG A 254 5.54 -20.66 17.34
CA ARG A 254 5.88 -19.98 18.57
C ARG A 254 5.65 -18.49 18.43
N PHE A 255 5.35 -17.85 19.55
CA PHE A 255 5.12 -16.42 19.61
C PHE A 255 6.11 -15.78 20.58
N PHE A 256 6.46 -14.52 20.31
CA PHE A 256 7.10 -13.67 21.28
C PHE A 256 6.12 -13.38 22.43
N ASP A 257 6.61 -13.27 23.65
CA ASP A 257 5.79 -12.99 24.83
C ASP A 257 5.10 -11.63 24.74
N ASN A 258 5.77 -10.66 24.12
CA ASN A 258 5.26 -9.30 23.92
C ASN A 258 6.07 -8.56 22.84
N GLU A 259 5.68 -7.31 22.56
CA GLU A 259 6.33 -6.46 21.57
C GLU A 259 7.76 -6.05 21.99
N GLU A 260 8.04 -5.92 23.27
CA GLU A 260 9.37 -5.58 23.79
C GLU A 260 10.38 -6.70 23.49
N GLU A 261 9.99 -7.95 23.72
CA GLU A 261 10.80 -9.10 23.36
C GLU A 261 11.04 -9.17 21.84
N PHE A 262 9.99 -8.98 21.05
CA PHE A 262 10.10 -8.93 19.58
C PHE A 262 11.09 -7.84 19.14
N MET A 263 10.98 -6.63 19.68
CA MET A 263 11.88 -5.52 19.34
C MET A 263 13.33 -5.82 19.74
N SER A 264 13.54 -6.47 20.87
CA SER A 264 14.90 -6.79 21.35
C SER A 264 15.57 -7.90 20.52
N LYS A 265 14.79 -8.87 19.99
CA LYS A 265 15.33 -10.08 19.36
C LYS A 265 15.23 -10.07 17.84
N ALA A 266 14.22 -9.43 17.24
CA ALA A 266 13.86 -9.66 15.84
C ALA A 266 13.65 -8.38 15.00
N ALA A 267 13.56 -7.20 15.59
CA ALA A 267 13.30 -5.96 14.86
C ALA A 267 14.22 -4.81 15.27
N LYS A 268 14.51 -3.93 14.31
CA LYS A 268 15.30 -2.69 14.55
C LYS A 268 14.44 -1.44 14.56
N ALA A 269 13.20 -1.55 14.08
CA ALA A 269 12.24 -0.46 14.03
C ALA A 269 10.88 -0.92 14.52
N PRO A 270 10.08 -0.05 15.17
CA PRO A 270 8.73 -0.38 15.60
C PRO A 270 7.87 -0.81 14.40
N ARG A 271 6.93 -1.71 14.67
CA ARG A 271 6.01 -2.23 13.64
C ARG A 271 4.65 -1.54 13.75
N SER A 272 4.16 -1.14 12.62
CA SER A 272 2.77 -0.75 12.48
C SER A 272 1.89 -2.00 12.50
N ASN A 273 0.97 -2.10 13.45
CA ASN A 273 -0.10 -3.09 13.48
C ASN A 273 -1.41 -2.32 13.60
N CYS A 274 -2.27 -2.39 12.58
CA CYS A 274 -3.46 -1.55 12.54
C CYS A 274 -4.64 -2.18 11.82
N VAL A 275 -5.82 -1.69 12.14
CA VAL A 275 -7.06 -1.98 11.43
C VAL A 275 -7.45 -0.76 10.60
N LEU A 276 -7.87 -0.98 9.36
CA LEU A 276 -8.35 0.07 8.45
C LEU A 276 -9.85 -0.11 8.21
N ASP A 277 -10.58 1.00 8.17
CA ASP A 277 -11.99 1.06 7.79
C ASP A 277 -12.10 1.12 6.26
N THR A 278 -13.01 0.34 5.69
CA THR A 278 -13.23 0.24 4.24
C THR A 278 -14.59 0.80 3.80
N ALA A 279 -15.30 1.48 4.67
CA ALA A 279 -16.65 1.98 4.40
C ALA A 279 -16.68 2.98 3.24
N LYS A 280 -15.65 3.81 3.09
CA LYS A 280 -15.53 4.75 1.96
C LYS A 280 -15.46 4.02 0.63
N LEU A 281 -14.65 2.96 0.50
CA LEU A 281 -14.55 2.15 -0.70
C LEU A 281 -15.89 1.48 -1.03
N GLN A 282 -16.58 0.95 -0.01
CA GLN A 282 -17.90 0.34 -0.17
C GLN A 282 -18.96 1.37 -0.59
N SER A 283 -18.90 2.59 -0.08
CA SER A 283 -19.87 3.65 -0.37
C SER A 283 -19.86 4.10 -1.84
N VAL A 284 -18.75 3.87 -2.54
CA VAL A 284 -18.64 4.12 -3.99
C VAL A 284 -18.92 2.87 -4.84
N GLY A 285 -19.51 1.84 -4.24
CA GLY A 285 -19.94 0.62 -4.94
C GLY A 285 -18.78 -0.34 -5.30
N ILE A 286 -17.68 -0.30 -4.56
CA ILE A 286 -16.56 -1.24 -4.71
C ILE A 286 -16.51 -2.14 -3.48
N HIS A 287 -16.77 -3.43 -3.69
CA HIS A 287 -16.86 -4.42 -2.62
C HIS A 287 -15.78 -5.49 -2.80
N MET A 288 -14.99 -5.70 -1.76
CA MET A 288 -14.01 -6.78 -1.67
C MET A 288 -14.58 -7.91 -0.80
N ARG A 289 -14.09 -9.13 -1.00
CA ARG A 289 -14.36 -10.25 -0.09
C ARG A 289 -13.92 -9.88 1.33
N SER A 290 -14.55 -10.44 2.36
CA SER A 290 -14.05 -10.31 3.74
C SER A 290 -12.62 -10.89 3.85
N VAL A 291 -11.86 -10.43 4.84
CA VAL A 291 -10.51 -10.95 5.09
C VAL A 291 -10.53 -12.47 5.37
N GLN A 292 -11.59 -12.96 6.02
CA GLN A 292 -11.76 -14.39 6.29
C GLN A 292 -11.96 -15.19 4.99
N GLU A 293 -12.86 -14.75 4.11
CA GLU A 293 -13.11 -15.41 2.82
C GLU A 293 -11.86 -15.42 1.94
N ALA A 294 -11.10 -14.30 1.93
CA ALA A 294 -9.87 -14.17 1.16
C ALA A 294 -8.77 -15.11 1.69
N LEU A 295 -8.63 -15.26 3.00
CA LEU A 295 -7.69 -16.19 3.64
C LEU A 295 -8.09 -17.65 3.39
N ASP A 296 -9.35 -18.00 3.60
CA ASP A 296 -9.86 -19.35 3.35
C ASP A 296 -9.64 -19.75 1.88
N TRP A 297 -9.90 -18.83 0.95
CA TRP A 297 -9.67 -19.08 -0.47
C TRP A 297 -8.18 -19.26 -0.79
N SER A 298 -7.31 -18.38 -0.28
CA SER A 298 -5.86 -18.44 -0.54
C SER A 298 -5.24 -19.72 0.01
N LEU A 299 -5.59 -20.12 1.23
CA LEU A 299 -5.03 -21.31 1.85
C LEU A 299 -5.56 -22.61 1.22
N LYS A 300 -6.82 -22.61 0.77
CA LYS A 300 -7.40 -23.74 0.03
C LYS A 300 -6.74 -23.92 -1.35
N ASN A 301 -6.27 -22.85 -1.98
CA ASN A 301 -5.64 -22.85 -3.30
C ASN A 301 -4.13 -22.65 -3.24
N TRP A 302 -3.49 -22.89 -2.09
CA TRP A 302 -2.07 -22.65 -1.87
C TRP A 302 -1.18 -23.41 -2.86
N LYS A 303 -0.13 -22.73 -3.41
CA LYS A 303 0.78 -23.24 -4.44
C LYS A 303 2.24 -22.98 -4.05
#